data_2976c50b180cf9f045eb80607d616a57
#
_entry.id   2976c50b180cf9f045eb80607d616a57
#
_cell.length_a   1.000
_cell.length_b   1.000
_cell.length_c   1.000
_cell.angle_alpha   90.00
_cell.angle_beta   90.00
_cell.angle_gamma   90.00
#
_symmetry.space_group_name_H-M   'P 1'
#
loop_
_entity.id
_entity.type
_entity.pdbx_description
1 polymer ?
#
loop_
_entity_poly.entity_id
_entity_poly.type
_entity_poly.pdbx_seq_one_letter_code
_entity_poly.pdbx_strand_id
1 'polypeptide(L)'
;MANLRELRNRIASIKSTRKITSAMKMVAASRLRQSQQAITDAGYFTASLGRIVLRLIKTVSFLRAADLANGVEPRYEMPRLITGDGEDQRHLVIVFSSSRGLCGGFNLNIAKKTAQFIEHLQSQGRIVRLICVGTKATDLLREQFSKQIVATFNSRISADDQLADAENMAMHVISMFEKGTIDACSVVYNHFHSAISQEVRIRPIVPLQAARILQPFTGENPWGFLMNDGAGNTFSLQRPSRNKSSSLGKGKGIVRGVSGSAHAKAQTQYKTMQEKRILGIDNIVSEQPLLNIDPLEYDYEPENPQELLNALLPEVLTELIFRSSLE
;
A
#
# COMPACT_ATOMS: atom_id res chain seq x y z
N MET A 1 13.72 -35.10 -45.90
CA MET A 1 13.49 -33.84 -46.68
C MET A 1 12.19 -33.21 -46.23
N ALA A 2 12.22 -31.96 -45.76
CA ALA A 2 10.98 -31.29 -45.33
C ALA A 2 10.07 -31.11 -46.55
N ASN A 3 8.81 -31.55 -46.45
CA ASN A 3 7.86 -31.48 -47.54
C ASN A 3 7.48 -30.00 -47.76
N LEU A 4 7.63 -29.51 -49.00
CA LEU A 4 7.29 -28.14 -49.42
C LEU A 4 5.86 -27.74 -48.98
N ARG A 5 4.94 -28.67 -48.96
CA ARG A 5 3.55 -28.48 -48.47
C ARG A 5 3.53 -28.21 -46.96
N GLU A 6 4.33 -28.92 -46.19
CA GLU A 6 4.45 -28.72 -44.75
C GLU A 6 5.02 -27.31 -44.40
N LEU A 7 6.04 -26.87 -45.12
CA LEU A 7 6.61 -25.54 -44.97
C LEU A 7 5.62 -24.45 -45.31
N ARG A 8 4.82 -24.62 -46.37
CA ARG A 8 3.76 -23.66 -46.72
C ARG A 8 2.68 -23.61 -45.62
N ASN A 9 2.26 -24.72 -45.05
CA ASN A 9 1.32 -24.80 -43.96
C ASN A 9 1.85 -24.11 -42.70
N ARG A 10 3.12 -24.35 -42.37
CA ARG A 10 3.79 -23.66 -41.23
C ARG A 10 3.83 -22.15 -41.43
N ILE A 11 4.20 -21.68 -42.63
CA ILE A 11 4.20 -20.25 -42.95
C ILE A 11 2.81 -19.65 -42.80
N ALA A 12 1.78 -20.32 -43.32
CA ALA A 12 0.38 -19.86 -43.20
C ALA A 12 -0.07 -19.79 -41.73
N SER A 13 0.25 -20.80 -40.92
CA SER A 13 -0.04 -20.84 -39.49
C SER A 13 0.66 -19.69 -38.73
N ILE A 14 1.95 -19.47 -38.98
CA ILE A 14 2.72 -18.37 -38.35
C ILE A 14 2.15 -17.01 -38.75
N LYS A 15 1.78 -16.81 -40.03
CA LYS A 15 1.14 -15.58 -40.49
C LYS A 15 -0.20 -15.33 -39.79
N SER A 16 -1.00 -16.39 -39.60
CA SER A 16 -2.28 -16.31 -38.86
C SER A 16 -2.05 -15.95 -37.40
N THR A 17 -1.13 -16.65 -36.71
CA THR A 17 -0.76 -16.38 -35.33
C THR A 17 -0.26 -14.94 -35.15
N ARG A 18 0.58 -14.44 -36.07
CA ARG A 18 1.06 -13.05 -36.05
C ARG A 18 -0.09 -12.04 -36.14
N LYS A 19 -1.11 -12.30 -37.00
CA LYS A 19 -2.28 -11.43 -37.08
C LYS A 19 -3.05 -11.39 -35.76
N ILE A 20 -3.28 -12.57 -35.15
CA ILE A 20 -4.00 -12.68 -33.88
C ILE A 20 -3.23 -11.96 -32.77
N THR A 21 -1.94 -12.22 -32.63
CA THR A 21 -1.13 -11.58 -31.56
C THR A 21 -1.01 -10.08 -31.77
N SER A 22 -0.96 -9.59 -33.02
CA SER A 22 -0.99 -8.16 -33.32
C SER A 22 -2.30 -7.52 -32.89
N ALA A 23 -3.45 -8.16 -33.17
CA ALA A 23 -4.75 -7.68 -32.72
C ALA A 23 -4.84 -7.66 -31.19
N MET A 24 -4.40 -8.74 -30.52
CA MET A 24 -4.34 -8.82 -29.04
C MET A 24 -3.47 -7.70 -28.45
N LYS A 25 -2.31 -7.39 -29.07
CA LYS A 25 -1.44 -6.29 -28.64
C LYS A 25 -2.16 -4.94 -28.70
N MET A 26 -2.94 -4.66 -29.76
CA MET A 26 -3.68 -3.40 -29.90
C MET A 26 -4.77 -3.27 -28.81
N VAL A 27 -5.51 -4.34 -28.55
CA VAL A 27 -6.54 -4.37 -27.49
C VAL A 27 -5.89 -4.18 -26.11
N ALA A 28 -4.78 -4.87 -25.83
CA ALA A 28 -4.06 -4.74 -24.58
C ALA A 28 -3.50 -3.31 -24.38
N ALA A 29 -2.95 -2.70 -25.44
CA ALA A 29 -2.44 -1.32 -25.38
C ALA A 29 -3.56 -0.29 -25.12
N SER A 30 -4.74 -0.49 -25.68
CA SER A 30 -5.91 0.37 -25.43
C SER A 30 -6.35 0.28 -23.97
N ARG A 31 -6.46 -0.94 -23.43
CA ARG A 31 -6.82 -1.17 -22.02
C ARG A 31 -5.78 -0.60 -21.05
N LEU A 32 -4.49 -0.82 -21.34
CA LEU A 32 -3.42 -0.26 -20.53
C LEU A 32 -3.54 1.27 -20.42
N ARG A 33 -3.82 1.94 -21.55
CA ARG A 33 -4.00 3.40 -21.55
C ARG A 33 -5.20 3.83 -20.72
N GLN A 34 -6.33 3.11 -20.78
CA GLN A 34 -7.51 3.38 -19.96
C GLN A 34 -7.19 3.20 -18.45
N SER A 35 -6.52 2.11 -18.06
CA SER A 35 -6.14 1.89 -16.67
C SER A 35 -5.15 2.93 -16.18
N GLN A 36 -4.16 3.33 -16.99
CA GLN A 36 -3.22 4.41 -16.63
C GLN A 36 -3.94 5.74 -16.41
N GLN A 37 -4.93 6.07 -17.24
CA GLN A 37 -5.73 7.28 -17.04
C GLN A 37 -6.52 7.20 -15.74
N ALA A 38 -7.20 6.08 -15.47
CA ALA A 38 -7.96 5.87 -14.25
C ALA A 38 -7.07 5.97 -12.99
N ILE A 39 -5.85 5.40 -13.02
CA ILE A 39 -4.87 5.54 -11.93
C ILE A 39 -4.48 7.01 -11.70
N THR A 40 -4.29 7.77 -12.80
CA THR A 40 -3.91 9.18 -12.69
C THR A 40 -5.04 10.00 -12.10
N ASP A 41 -6.27 9.80 -12.55
CA ASP A 41 -7.47 10.52 -12.10
C ASP A 41 -7.76 10.18 -10.61
N ALA A 42 -7.74 8.90 -10.24
CA ALA A 42 -7.85 8.46 -8.86
C ALA A 42 -6.74 9.04 -7.97
N GLY A 43 -5.51 9.21 -8.50
CA GLY A 43 -4.38 9.76 -7.77
C GLY A 43 -4.61 11.17 -7.23
N TYR A 44 -5.26 12.05 -7.99
CA TYR A 44 -5.61 13.41 -7.54
C TYR A 44 -6.65 13.39 -6.42
N PHE A 45 -7.65 12.54 -6.54
CA PHE A 45 -8.68 12.37 -5.51
C PHE A 45 -8.07 11.82 -4.22
N THR A 46 -7.32 10.74 -4.30
CA THR A 46 -6.64 10.11 -3.15
C THR A 46 -5.74 11.10 -2.42
N ALA A 47 -4.96 11.90 -3.16
CA ALA A 47 -4.07 12.90 -2.56
C ALA A 47 -4.85 14.01 -1.83
N SER A 48 -6.00 14.41 -2.36
CA SER A 48 -6.85 15.44 -1.75
C SER A 48 -7.55 14.92 -0.50
N LEU A 49 -8.18 13.73 -0.60
CA LEU A 49 -8.81 13.04 0.52
C LEU A 49 -7.80 12.75 1.63
N GLY A 50 -6.62 12.25 1.29
CA GLY A 50 -5.55 11.99 2.25
C GLY A 50 -5.11 13.24 3.01
N ARG A 51 -5.02 14.40 2.36
CA ARG A 51 -4.70 15.68 3.03
C ARG A 51 -5.77 16.11 4.02
N ILE A 52 -7.05 15.97 3.65
CA ILE A 52 -8.18 16.29 4.54
C ILE A 52 -8.14 15.40 5.78
N VAL A 53 -8.04 14.07 5.57
CA VAL A 53 -8.02 13.10 6.67
C VAL A 53 -6.82 13.31 7.59
N LEU A 54 -5.63 13.59 7.06
CA LEU A 54 -4.47 13.89 7.90
C LEU A 54 -4.63 15.17 8.72
N ARG A 55 -5.28 16.19 8.17
CA ARG A 55 -5.60 17.40 8.91
C ARG A 55 -6.53 17.09 10.08
N LEU A 56 -7.61 16.33 9.83
CA LEU A 56 -8.53 15.89 10.87
C LEU A 56 -7.84 15.06 11.95
N ILE A 57 -6.97 14.12 11.57
CA ILE A 57 -6.18 13.35 12.53
C ILE A 57 -5.33 14.27 13.41
N LYS A 58 -4.67 15.28 12.82
CA LYS A 58 -3.89 16.26 13.59
C LYS A 58 -4.75 17.09 14.52
N THR A 59 -5.91 17.58 14.05
CA THR A 59 -6.85 18.35 14.86
C THR A 59 -7.33 17.54 16.05
N VAL A 60 -7.80 16.31 15.84
CA VAL A 60 -8.24 15.42 16.91
C VAL A 60 -7.09 15.10 17.87
N SER A 61 -5.89 14.83 17.38
CA SER A 61 -4.70 14.57 18.20
C SER A 61 -4.33 15.78 19.04
N PHE A 62 -4.39 16.99 18.48
CA PHE A 62 -4.08 18.26 19.16
C PHE A 62 -5.09 18.55 20.27
N LEU A 63 -6.39 18.45 19.95
CA LEU A 63 -7.46 18.68 20.93
C LEU A 63 -7.39 17.70 22.09
N ARG A 64 -7.16 16.42 21.80
CA ARG A 64 -6.93 15.38 22.80
C ARG A 64 -5.74 15.69 23.70
N ALA A 65 -4.61 16.08 23.12
CA ALA A 65 -3.41 16.45 23.88
C ALA A 65 -3.63 17.68 24.76
N ALA A 66 -4.39 18.68 24.30
CA ALA A 66 -4.76 19.86 25.06
C ALA A 66 -5.67 19.53 26.25
N ASP A 67 -6.68 18.66 26.05
CA ASP A 67 -7.56 18.20 27.13
C ASP A 67 -6.76 17.47 28.22
N LEU A 68 -5.87 16.55 27.83
CA LEU A 68 -5.00 15.81 28.75
C LEU A 68 -4.03 16.75 29.52
N ALA A 69 -3.45 17.74 28.84
CA ALA A 69 -2.57 18.72 29.47
C ALA A 69 -3.29 19.59 30.51
N ASN A 70 -4.58 19.83 30.31
CA ASN A 70 -5.44 20.55 31.26
C ASN A 70 -6.03 19.66 32.36
N GLY A 71 -5.68 18.37 32.39
CA GLY A 71 -6.22 17.41 33.36
C GLY A 71 -7.70 17.07 33.16
N VAL A 72 -8.22 17.32 31.95
CA VAL A 72 -9.61 17.04 31.56
C VAL A 72 -9.64 15.74 30.76
N GLU A 73 -10.70 14.93 30.92
CA GLU A 73 -10.92 13.76 30.08
C GLU A 73 -11.06 14.18 28.62
N PRO A 74 -10.35 13.51 27.68
CA PRO A 74 -10.38 13.88 26.28
C PRO A 74 -11.79 13.82 25.69
N ARG A 75 -12.26 14.93 25.10
CA ARG A 75 -13.57 15.02 24.44
C ARG A 75 -13.64 14.19 23.16
N TYR A 76 -12.48 13.93 22.54
CA TYR A 76 -12.37 13.23 21.28
C TYR A 76 -11.46 12.02 21.42
N GLU A 77 -11.86 10.92 20.80
CA GLU A 77 -11.06 9.71 20.69
C GLU A 77 -10.57 9.48 19.27
N MET A 78 -9.37 8.96 19.13
CA MET A 78 -8.86 8.59 17.82
C MET A 78 -9.54 7.30 17.36
N PRO A 79 -10.11 7.25 16.14
CA PRO A 79 -10.76 6.05 15.62
C PRO A 79 -9.83 4.83 15.64
N ARG A 80 -10.37 3.68 16.03
CA ARG A 80 -9.63 2.41 16.09
C ARG A 80 -9.05 1.99 14.73
N LEU A 81 -9.71 2.34 13.63
CA LEU A 81 -9.19 2.10 12.28
C LEU A 81 -7.84 2.79 12.03
N ILE A 82 -7.52 3.88 12.76
CA ILE A 82 -6.23 4.60 12.65
C ILE A 82 -5.21 4.05 13.65
N THR A 83 -5.62 3.87 14.91
CA THR A 83 -4.69 3.46 15.97
C THR A 83 -4.42 1.96 15.99
N GLY A 84 -5.35 1.16 15.48
CA GLY A 84 -5.41 -0.28 15.74
C GLY A 84 -5.92 -0.57 17.17
N ASP A 85 -6.02 -1.84 17.47
CA ASP A 85 -6.43 -2.34 18.81
C ASP A 85 -5.22 -2.73 19.68
N GLY A 86 -3.99 -2.55 19.15
CA GLY A 86 -2.77 -3.02 19.81
C GLY A 86 -2.50 -4.52 19.63
N GLU A 87 -3.46 -5.27 19.08
CA GLU A 87 -3.32 -6.68 18.75
C GLU A 87 -2.78 -6.85 17.33
N ASP A 88 -2.02 -7.93 17.08
CA ASP A 88 -1.41 -8.23 15.77
C ASP A 88 -1.40 -9.75 15.50
N GLN A 89 -2.50 -10.42 15.86
CA GLN A 89 -2.61 -11.87 15.79
C GLN A 89 -3.36 -12.34 14.54
N ARG A 90 -4.38 -11.59 14.10
CA ARG A 90 -5.32 -12.00 13.05
C ARG A 90 -5.16 -11.10 11.83
N HIS A 91 -4.54 -11.63 10.78
CA HIS A 91 -4.24 -10.90 9.55
C HIS A 91 -5.21 -11.28 8.43
N LEU A 92 -5.75 -10.27 7.75
CA LEU A 92 -6.44 -10.42 6.48
C LEU A 92 -5.50 -9.99 5.35
N VAL A 93 -5.40 -10.82 4.32
CA VAL A 93 -4.62 -10.50 3.12
C VAL A 93 -5.56 -10.50 1.92
N ILE A 94 -5.68 -9.35 1.25
CA ILE A 94 -6.43 -9.20 -0.01
C ILE A 94 -5.43 -9.35 -1.15
N VAL A 95 -5.68 -10.28 -2.07
CA VAL A 95 -4.78 -10.60 -3.17
C VAL A 95 -5.43 -10.22 -4.49
N PHE A 96 -4.86 -9.23 -5.19
CA PHE A 96 -5.30 -8.83 -6.52
C PHE A 96 -4.58 -9.60 -7.60
N SER A 97 -5.32 -10.28 -8.46
CA SER A 97 -4.81 -11.04 -9.60
C SER A 97 -5.74 -10.94 -10.80
N SER A 98 -5.28 -11.43 -11.94
CA SER A 98 -6.10 -11.48 -13.15
C SER A 98 -7.04 -12.68 -13.14
N SER A 99 -8.23 -12.52 -13.73
CA SER A 99 -9.12 -13.63 -14.10
C SER A 99 -8.75 -14.23 -15.47
N ARG A 100 -7.80 -13.63 -16.20
CA ARG A 100 -7.37 -14.04 -17.54
C ARG A 100 -5.96 -14.62 -17.51
N GLY A 101 -5.67 -15.51 -18.46
CA GLY A 101 -4.33 -16.01 -18.75
C GLY A 101 -3.59 -15.14 -19.79
N LEU A 102 -2.47 -15.68 -20.26
CA LEU A 102 -1.59 -15.06 -21.27
C LEU A 102 -0.95 -13.72 -20.80
N CYS A 103 -0.72 -13.58 -19.50
CA CYS A 103 -0.09 -12.43 -18.87
C CYS A 103 1.35 -12.73 -18.36
N GLY A 104 2.05 -13.67 -18.98
CA GLY A 104 3.39 -14.07 -18.56
C GLY A 104 3.42 -14.59 -17.12
N GLY A 105 4.39 -14.15 -16.34
CA GLY A 105 4.56 -14.52 -14.92
C GLY A 105 3.69 -13.76 -13.94
N PHE A 106 2.81 -12.85 -14.38
CA PHE A 106 2.03 -11.94 -13.53
C PHE A 106 1.34 -12.66 -12.36
N ASN A 107 0.44 -13.61 -12.66
CA ASN A 107 -0.33 -14.30 -11.62
C ASN A 107 0.55 -15.23 -10.76
N LEU A 108 1.55 -15.89 -11.37
CA LEU A 108 2.47 -16.76 -10.66
C LEU A 108 3.33 -15.98 -9.66
N ASN A 109 3.84 -14.80 -10.05
CA ASN A 109 4.64 -13.96 -9.17
C ASN A 109 3.82 -13.44 -7.97
N ILE A 110 2.56 -13.05 -8.20
CA ILE A 110 1.63 -12.65 -7.13
C ILE A 110 1.39 -13.83 -6.18
N ALA A 111 1.01 -14.99 -6.70
CA ALA A 111 0.76 -16.18 -5.88
C ALA A 111 1.99 -16.57 -5.05
N LYS A 112 3.17 -16.62 -5.67
CA LYS A 112 4.44 -16.94 -4.99
C LYS A 112 4.77 -15.93 -3.88
N LYS A 113 4.64 -14.64 -4.14
CA LYS A 113 4.92 -13.60 -3.14
C LYS A 113 3.92 -13.64 -2.00
N THR A 114 2.64 -13.90 -2.33
CA THR A 114 1.58 -14.07 -1.33
C THR A 114 1.84 -15.28 -0.44
N ALA A 115 2.20 -16.41 -1.02
CA ALA A 115 2.54 -17.62 -0.26
C ALA A 115 3.70 -17.38 0.72
N GLN A 116 4.78 -16.75 0.26
CA GLN A 116 5.92 -16.37 1.11
C GLN A 116 5.50 -15.45 2.26
N PHE A 117 4.60 -14.51 1.99
CA PHE A 117 4.10 -13.58 3.01
C PHE A 117 3.24 -14.29 4.05
N ILE A 118 2.34 -15.19 3.61
CA ILE A 118 1.51 -16.00 4.51
C ILE A 118 2.39 -16.89 5.40
N GLU A 119 3.33 -17.61 4.82
CA GLU A 119 4.27 -18.47 5.54
C GLU A 119 5.07 -17.68 6.58
N HIS A 120 5.50 -16.46 6.22
CA HIS A 120 6.18 -15.57 7.16
C HIS A 120 5.28 -15.17 8.34
N LEU A 121 4.03 -14.75 8.10
CA LEU A 121 3.08 -14.43 9.16
C LEU A 121 2.78 -15.64 10.05
N GLN A 122 2.58 -16.81 9.45
CA GLN A 122 2.31 -18.05 10.19
C GLN A 122 3.52 -18.51 11.02
N SER A 123 4.75 -18.31 10.54
CA SER A 123 5.97 -18.63 11.31
C SER A 123 6.09 -17.75 12.57
N GLN A 124 5.43 -16.59 12.60
CA GLN A 124 5.33 -15.71 13.77
C GLN A 124 4.11 -16.05 14.66
N GLY A 125 3.40 -17.14 14.38
CA GLY A 125 2.22 -17.57 15.14
C GLY A 125 0.94 -16.82 14.80
N ARG A 126 0.92 -16.02 13.71
CA ARG A 126 -0.25 -15.23 13.31
C ARG A 126 -1.25 -16.06 12.50
N ILE A 127 -2.52 -15.77 12.69
CA ILE A 127 -3.64 -16.39 11.96
C ILE A 127 -3.89 -15.56 10.70
N VAL A 128 -3.85 -16.21 9.53
CA VAL A 128 -4.03 -15.54 8.24
C VAL A 128 -5.32 -15.97 7.58
N ARG A 129 -6.08 -14.99 7.09
CA ARG A 129 -7.27 -15.14 6.24
C ARG A 129 -7.03 -14.45 4.90
N LEU A 130 -7.63 -14.97 3.84
CA LEU A 130 -7.41 -14.49 2.47
C LEU A 130 -8.73 -14.08 1.84
N ILE A 131 -8.71 -12.94 1.15
CA ILE A 131 -9.69 -12.55 0.14
C ILE A 131 -8.94 -12.53 -1.19
N CYS A 132 -9.43 -13.29 -2.16
CA CYS A 132 -8.79 -13.37 -3.47
C CYS A 132 -9.65 -12.64 -4.51
N VAL A 133 -9.03 -11.72 -5.27
CA VAL A 133 -9.63 -11.03 -6.41
C VAL A 133 -8.96 -11.55 -7.68
N GLY A 134 -9.77 -12.08 -8.60
CA GLY A 134 -9.28 -12.77 -9.80
C GLY A 134 -9.06 -14.28 -9.58
N THR A 135 -9.33 -15.06 -10.62
CA THR A 135 -9.36 -16.53 -10.52
C THR A 135 -7.97 -17.16 -10.56
N LYS A 136 -7.02 -16.57 -11.31
CA LYS A 136 -5.76 -17.24 -11.62
C LYS A 136 -4.83 -17.41 -10.43
N ALA A 137 -4.62 -16.37 -9.61
CA ALA A 137 -3.84 -16.55 -8.38
C ALA A 137 -4.65 -17.32 -7.32
N THR A 138 -5.97 -17.17 -7.32
CA THR A 138 -6.85 -17.96 -6.44
C THR A 138 -6.68 -19.46 -6.65
N ASP A 139 -6.67 -19.91 -7.91
CA ASP A 139 -6.47 -21.33 -8.23
C ASP A 139 -5.12 -21.84 -7.73
N LEU A 140 -4.06 -21.04 -7.89
CA LEU A 140 -2.71 -21.37 -7.40
C LEU A 140 -2.62 -21.41 -5.86
N LEU A 141 -3.26 -20.44 -5.19
CA LEU A 141 -3.23 -20.35 -3.73
C LEU A 141 -4.15 -21.37 -3.06
N ARG A 142 -5.23 -21.81 -3.73
CA ARG A 142 -6.16 -22.81 -3.21
C ARG A 142 -5.49 -24.16 -2.95
N GLU A 143 -4.48 -24.50 -3.70
CA GLU A 143 -3.74 -25.75 -3.53
C GLU A 143 -3.10 -25.85 -2.13
N GLN A 144 -2.57 -24.74 -1.60
CA GLN A 144 -1.87 -24.73 -0.31
C GLN A 144 -2.69 -24.09 0.81
N PHE A 145 -3.54 -23.09 0.50
CA PHE A 145 -4.21 -22.20 1.47
C PHE A 145 -5.74 -22.23 1.37
N SER A 146 -6.34 -23.36 0.94
CA SER A 146 -7.80 -23.45 0.75
C SER A 146 -8.61 -23.10 2.01
N LYS A 147 -8.12 -23.46 3.20
CA LYS A 147 -8.80 -23.19 4.49
C LYS A 147 -8.73 -21.74 4.92
N GLN A 148 -7.76 -20.99 4.41
CA GLN A 148 -7.56 -19.57 4.72
C GLN A 148 -8.39 -18.65 3.83
N ILE A 149 -8.83 -19.11 2.65
CA ILE A 149 -9.62 -18.32 1.71
C ILE A 149 -11.04 -18.19 2.25
N VAL A 150 -11.42 -16.95 2.65
CA VAL A 150 -12.74 -16.64 3.20
C VAL A 150 -13.70 -16.08 2.16
N ALA A 151 -13.17 -15.42 1.12
CA ALA A 151 -13.98 -14.89 0.02
C ALA A 151 -13.18 -14.83 -1.29
N THR A 152 -13.91 -14.89 -2.41
CA THR A 152 -13.34 -14.74 -3.76
C THR A 152 -14.19 -13.78 -4.56
N PHE A 153 -13.53 -12.82 -5.24
CA PHE A 153 -14.17 -11.86 -6.14
C PHE A 153 -13.63 -12.05 -7.55
N ASN A 154 -14.47 -11.80 -8.55
CA ASN A 154 -14.00 -11.80 -9.93
C ASN A 154 -13.32 -10.46 -10.24
N SER A 155 -12.16 -10.51 -10.88
CA SER A 155 -11.53 -9.30 -11.41
C SER A 155 -12.38 -8.74 -12.54
N ARG A 156 -12.98 -7.56 -12.34
CA ARG A 156 -13.81 -6.86 -13.32
C ARG A 156 -12.95 -5.97 -14.22
N ILE A 157 -13.52 -5.52 -15.33
CA ILE A 157 -12.76 -4.76 -16.35
C ILE A 157 -13.12 -3.28 -16.32
N SER A 158 -14.36 -2.95 -15.98
CA SER A 158 -14.83 -1.58 -15.85
C SER A 158 -14.32 -0.96 -14.56
N ALA A 159 -13.87 0.29 -14.61
CA ALA A 159 -13.44 1.04 -13.41
C ALA A 159 -14.61 1.23 -12.43
N ASP A 160 -15.83 1.49 -12.94
CA ASP A 160 -17.01 1.66 -12.09
C ASP A 160 -17.36 0.37 -11.32
N ASP A 161 -17.29 -0.79 -12.01
CA ASP A 161 -17.48 -2.08 -11.35
C ASP A 161 -16.38 -2.38 -10.32
N GLN A 162 -15.14 -1.97 -10.59
CA GLN A 162 -14.02 -2.14 -9.67
C GLN A 162 -14.17 -1.25 -8.43
N LEU A 163 -14.71 -0.03 -8.59
CA LEU A 163 -15.00 0.86 -7.48
C LEU A 163 -16.09 0.25 -6.57
N ALA A 164 -17.20 -0.22 -7.15
CA ALA A 164 -18.26 -0.88 -6.38
C ALA A 164 -17.77 -2.14 -5.65
N ASP A 165 -16.89 -2.94 -6.28
CA ASP A 165 -16.27 -4.09 -5.62
C ASP A 165 -15.32 -3.64 -4.49
N ALA A 166 -14.60 -2.52 -4.67
CA ALA A 166 -13.72 -1.97 -3.63
C ALA A 166 -14.53 -1.44 -2.43
N GLU A 167 -15.66 -0.77 -2.65
CA GLU A 167 -16.59 -0.34 -1.59
C GLU A 167 -17.09 -1.54 -0.78
N ASN A 168 -17.57 -2.58 -1.46
CA ASN A 168 -18.02 -3.81 -0.80
C ASN A 168 -16.91 -4.48 0.00
N MET A 169 -15.69 -4.53 -0.53
CA MET A 169 -14.52 -5.07 0.18
C MET A 169 -14.15 -4.21 1.38
N ALA A 170 -14.16 -2.88 1.26
CA ALA A 170 -13.86 -1.96 2.36
C ALA A 170 -14.86 -2.14 3.51
N MET A 171 -16.16 -2.16 3.21
CA MET A 171 -17.21 -2.42 4.19
C MET A 171 -17.03 -3.77 4.88
N HIS A 172 -16.66 -4.81 4.14
CA HIS A 172 -16.39 -6.12 4.71
C HIS A 172 -15.18 -6.10 5.64
N VAL A 173 -14.08 -5.46 5.25
CA VAL A 173 -12.86 -5.31 6.07
C VAL A 173 -13.16 -4.54 7.35
N ILE A 174 -13.88 -3.41 7.26
CA ILE A 174 -14.28 -2.61 8.42
C ILE A 174 -15.12 -3.44 9.39
N SER A 175 -16.15 -4.13 8.87
CA SER A 175 -17.00 -5.00 9.70
C SER A 175 -16.20 -6.12 10.39
N MET A 176 -15.24 -6.72 9.72
CA MET A 176 -14.36 -7.74 10.30
C MET A 176 -13.45 -7.15 11.40
N PHE A 177 -12.93 -5.94 11.18
CA PHE A 177 -12.08 -5.23 12.14
C PHE A 177 -12.89 -4.83 13.39
N GLU A 178 -14.06 -4.22 13.22
CA GLU A 178 -14.94 -3.80 14.32
C GLU A 178 -15.40 -4.98 15.19
N LYS A 179 -15.69 -6.12 14.55
CA LYS A 179 -16.03 -7.37 15.25
C LYS A 179 -14.81 -8.05 15.89
N GLY A 180 -13.63 -7.51 15.76
CA GLY A 180 -12.39 -8.10 16.26
C GLY A 180 -12.07 -9.47 15.62
N THR A 181 -12.50 -9.72 14.39
CA THR A 181 -12.15 -10.95 13.67
C THR A 181 -10.84 -10.83 12.92
N ILE A 182 -10.37 -9.61 12.69
CA ILE A 182 -9.05 -9.27 12.18
C ILE A 182 -8.48 -8.11 12.97
N ASP A 183 -7.15 -8.05 13.07
CA ASP A 183 -6.39 -6.97 13.72
C ASP A 183 -5.65 -6.13 12.67
N ALA A 184 -5.27 -6.76 11.56
CA ALA A 184 -4.55 -6.11 10.47
C ALA A 184 -5.07 -6.58 9.10
N CYS A 185 -5.04 -5.67 8.12
CA CYS A 185 -5.33 -6.00 6.74
C CYS A 185 -4.22 -5.48 5.81
N SER A 186 -3.81 -6.32 4.88
CA SER A 186 -2.81 -6.00 3.86
C SER A 186 -3.31 -6.35 2.48
N VAL A 187 -2.95 -5.57 1.48
CA VAL A 187 -3.22 -5.86 0.06
C VAL A 187 -1.94 -6.30 -0.63
N VAL A 188 -2.05 -7.33 -1.47
CA VAL A 188 -1.00 -7.81 -2.37
C VAL A 188 -1.42 -7.51 -3.79
N TYR A 189 -0.64 -6.73 -4.49
CA TYR A 189 -0.92 -6.28 -5.85
C TYR A 189 0.37 -6.14 -6.65
N ASN A 190 0.24 -5.96 -7.96
CA ASN A 190 1.39 -5.80 -8.84
C ASN A 190 1.53 -4.34 -9.24
N HIS A 191 2.54 -3.66 -8.71
CA HIS A 191 2.79 -2.26 -9.02
C HIS A 191 3.39 -2.11 -10.41
N PHE A 192 2.77 -1.25 -11.21
CA PHE A 192 3.15 -0.99 -12.58
C PHE A 192 4.24 0.09 -12.69
N HIS A 193 5.42 -0.27 -13.13
CA HIS A 193 6.49 0.66 -13.48
C HIS A 193 6.50 0.98 -14.99
N SER A 194 6.38 -0.07 -15.80
CA SER A 194 6.32 0.02 -17.26
C SER A 194 5.74 -1.27 -17.84
N ALA A 195 5.45 -1.29 -19.13
CA ALA A 195 4.94 -2.47 -19.82
C ALA A 195 5.84 -3.73 -19.70
N ILE A 196 7.12 -3.55 -19.37
CA ILE A 196 8.11 -4.62 -19.22
C ILE A 196 8.65 -4.75 -17.80
N SER A 197 8.30 -3.85 -16.88
CA SER A 197 8.77 -3.84 -15.51
C SER A 197 7.60 -3.68 -14.55
N GLN A 198 7.40 -4.69 -13.73
CA GLN A 198 6.35 -4.76 -12.73
C GLN A 198 6.93 -5.35 -11.45
N GLU A 199 6.38 -4.99 -10.30
CA GLU A 199 6.85 -5.46 -9.00
C GLU A 199 5.66 -5.82 -8.12
N VAL A 200 5.65 -7.04 -7.57
CA VAL A 200 4.63 -7.41 -6.59
C VAL A 200 4.90 -6.72 -5.27
N ARG A 201 3.94 -5.92 -4.83
CA ARG A 201 3.96 -5.19 -3.56
C ARG A 201 2.91 -5.72 -2.62
N ILE A 202 3.21 -5.56 -1.38
CA ILE A 202 2.30 -5.86 -0.28
C ILE A 202 2.18 -4.54 0.51
N ARG A 203 0.98 -4.06 0.74
CA ARG A 203 0.69 -2.80 1.42
C ARG A 203 -0.30 -3.03 2.57
N PRO A 204 0.05 -2.66 3.81
CA PRO A 204 -0.93 -2.67 4.90
C PRO A 204 -1.92 -1.53 4.70
N ILE A 205 -3.19 -1.82 4.90
CA ILE A 205 -4.29 -0.88 4.77
C ILE A 205 -5.10 -0.73 6.07
N VAL A 206 -5.00 -1.68 7.00
CA VAL A 206 -5.57 -1.57 8.35
C VAL A 206 -4.49 -2.05 9.33
N PRO A 207 -4.24 -1.28 10.41
CA PRO A 207 -4.73 0.06 10.69
C PRO A 207 -4.22 1.13 9.71
N LEU A 208 -5.07 2.16 9.50
CA LEU A 208 -4.80 3.30 8.60
C LEU A 208 -3.82 4.27 9.28
N GLN A 209 -2.57 3.90 9.41
CA GLN A 209 -1.57 4.79 10.04
C GLN A 209 -1.43 6.10 9.24
N ALA A 210 -1.50 7.23 9.94
CA ALA A 210 -1.46 8.57 9.36
C ALA A 210 -0.28 8.77 8.39
N ALA A 211 0.90 8.27 8.74
CA ALA A 211 2.09 8.33 7.89
C ALA A 211 1.96 7.58 6.55
N ARG A 212 1.01 6.66 6.42
CA ARG A 212 0.81 5.84 5.24
C ARG A 212 -0.28 6.35 4.31
N ILE A 213 -1.18 7.20 4.81
CA ILE A 213 -2.29 7.75 4.02
C ILE A 213 -1.75 8.60 2.86
N LEU A 214 -0.70 9.39 3.11
CA LEU A 214 -0.07 10.25 2.10
C LEU A 214 1.11 9.64 1.36
N GLN A 215 1.57 8.44 1.75
CA GLN A 215 2.68 7.84 1.00
C GLN A 215 2.23 7.62 -0.45
N PRO A 216 2.88 8.28 -1.41
CA PRO A 216 2.63 8.00 -2.80
C PRO A 216 2.88 6.50 -3.03
N PHE A 217 2.21 5.89 -4.00
CA PHE A 217 2.48 4.52 -4.44
C PHE A 217 3.90 4.40 -5.05
N THR A 218 4.82 5.30 -4.69
CA THR A 218 6.21 5.34 -5.10
C THR A 218 7.05 4.33 -4.36
N GLY A 219 7.99 3.81 -5.06
CA GLY A 219 8.87 2.67 -4.91
C GLY A 219 9.67 2.43 -3.64
N GLU A 220 9.46 3.12 -2.55
CA GLU A 220 10.18 2.85 -1.31
C GLU A 220 9.39 1.91 -0.40
N ASN A 221 10.10 0.93 0.12
CA ASN A 221 9.58 -0.21 0.87
C ASN A 221 8.77 0.27 2.11
N PRO A 222 7.43 0.22 2.11
CA PRO A 222 6.65 0.61 3.28
C PRO A 222 6.77 -0.39 4.45
N TRP A 223 7.52 -1.48 4.24
CA TRP A 223 7.64 -2.63 5.15
C TRP A 223 8.77 -2.54 6.16
N GLY A 224 9.64 -1.57 6.06
CA GLY A 224 10.75 -1.39 7.01
C GLY A 224 10.28 -1.32 8.47
N PHE A 225 8.98 -1.09 8.69
CA PHE A 225 8.40 -0.99 10.03
C PHE A 225 7.64 -2.24 10.50
N LEU A 226 7.03 -3.03 9.58
CA LEU A 226 6.26 -4.22 9.96
C LEU A 226 7.05 -5.53 9.95
N MET A 227 8.27 -5.49 9.45
CA MET A 227 9.19 -6.62 9.50
C MET A 227 10.30 -6.41 10.54
N ASN A 228 10.02 -5.66 11.59
CA ASN A 228 10.91 -5.62 12.74
C ASN A 228 10.54 -6.83 13.61
N ASP A 229 11.37 -7.85 13.58
CA ASP A 229 11.28 -9.09 14.38
C ASP A 229 11.49 -8.89 15.88
N GLY A 230 11.26 -7.71 16.41
CA GLY A 230 11.52 -7.38 17.83
C GLY A 230 13.01 -7.42 18.22
N ALA A 231 13.88 -7.90 17.32
CA ALA A 231 15.32 -8.01 17.50
C ALA A 231 16.11 -6.96 16.70
N GLY A 232 15.43 -6.03 16.01
CA GLY A 232 16.06 -4.95 15.27
C GLY A 232 16.56 -5.34 13.85
N ASN A 233 16.27 -6.54 13.38
CA ASN A 233 16.66 -6.98 12.06
C ASN A 233 15.61 -6.58 11.01
N THR A 234 15.94 -5.61 10.17
CA THR A 234 15.20 -5.29 8.96
C THR A 234 15.45 -6.38 7.91
N PHE A 235 14.41 -7.13 7.56
CA PHE A 235 14.49 -8.09 6.48
C PHE A 235 14.49 -7.34 5.13
N SER A 236 15.65 -6.85 4.73
CA SER A 236 15.86 -6.33 3.38
C SER A 236 15.97 -7.53 2.44
N LEU A 237 14.98 -7.72 1.58
CA LEU A 237 15.12 -8.60 0.42
C LEU A 237 16.16 -7.94 -0.51
N GLN A 238 17.45 -8.20 -0.26
CA GLN A 238 18.53 -7.77 -1.12
C GLN A 238 18.31 -8.32 -2.53
N ARG A 239 18.22 -7.43 -3.50
CA ARG A 239 18.40 -7.79 -4.90
C ARG A 239 19.78 -8.45 -5.04
N PRO A 240 19.92 -9.54 -5.81
CA PRO A 240 21.24 -10.00 -6.18
C PRO A 240 21.96 -8.86 -6.91
N SER A 241 23.07 -8.41 -6.34
CA SER A 241 23.90 -7.35 -6.90
C SER A 241 24.43 -7.78 -8.26
N ARG A 242 24.00 -7.09 -9.30
CA ARG A 242 24.65 -7.15 -10.61
C ARG A 242 25.96 -6.39 -10.46
N ASN A 243 27.07 -7.10 -10.34
CA ASN A 243 28.42 -6.55 -10.39
C ASN A 243 28.55 -5.60 -11.60
N LYS A 244 28.72 -4.33 -11.32
CA LYS A 244 29.37 -3.40 -12.26
C LYS A 244 30.64 -2.92 -11.58
N SER A 245 31.73 -3.53 -11.98
CA SER A 245 33.08 -2.98 -11.87
C SER A 245 33.15 -1.71 -12.72
N SER A 246 33.43 -0.57 -12.13
CA SER A 246 34.18 0.50 -12.80
C SER A 246 34.78 1.44 -11.76
N SER A 247 36.01 1.62 -11.94
CA SER A 247 37.07 2.30 -11.25
C SER A 247 36.95 3.83 -11.21
N LEU A 248 37.69 4.38 -10.24
CA LEU A 248 38.36 5.69 -10.14
C LEU A 248 37.55 6.95 -9.85
N GLY A 249 38.03 7.61 -8.77
CA GLY A 249 37.83 9.04 -8.54
C GLY A 249 38.25 9.47 -7.13
N LYS A 250 39.55 9.63 -6.88
CA LYS A 250 40.04 10.29 -5.67
C LYS A 250 39.70 11.79 -5.71
N GLY A 251 38.88 12.25 -4.75
CA GLY A 251 38.66 13.67 -4.49
C GLY A 251 38.91 13.98 -3.03
N LYS A 252 40.01 14.67 -2.71
CA LYS A 252 40.33 15.27 -1.40
C LYS A 252 39.38 16.45 -1.18
N GLY A 253 38.48 16.41 -0.19
CA GLY A 253 37.65 17.54 0.25
C GLY A 253 38.02 17.91 1.70
N ILE A 254 38.42 19.16 1.88
CA ILE A 254 38.88 19.82 3.11
C ILE A 254 37.68 19.96 4.07
N VAL A 255 37.86 19.46 5.30
CA VAL A 255 36.93 19.68 6.41
C VAL A 255 37.23 21.05 7.03
N ARG A 256 36.31 22.02 6.83
CA ARG A 256 36.30 23.29 7.60
C ARG A 256 35.44 23.12 8.84
N GLY A 257 35.99 23.49 10.00
CA GLY A 257 35.37 23.41 11.31
C GLY A 257 34.08 24.24 11.41
N VAL A 258 33.06 23.65 12.03
CA VAL A 258 31.75 24.28 12.31
C VAL A 258 31.84 24.93 13.69
N SER A 259 31.52 26.22 13.77
CA SER A 259 31.55 27.08 14.96
C SER A 259 30.51 26.68 16.02
N GLY A 260 30.79 26.93 17.29
CA GLY A 260 30.04 26.52 18.47
C GLY A 260 28.56 26.98 18.60
N SER A 261 28.01 27.81 17.67
CA SER A 261 26.62 28.21 17.66
C SER A 261 25.67 27.13 17.11
N ALA A 262 26.21 26.20 16.32
CA ALA A 262 25.43 25.08 15.77
C ALA A 262 25.10 24.00 16.83
N HIS A 263 26.02 23.85 17.82
CA HIS A 263 25.87 22.87 18.89
C HIS A 263 24.77 23.21 19.89
N ALA A 264 24.60 24.52 20.21
CA ALA A 264 23.54 25.00 21.08
C ALA A 264 22.17 24.89 20.46
N LYS A 265 22.04 25.16 19.13
CA LYS A 265 20.78 24.95 18.36
C LYS A 265 20.41 23.47 18.26
N ALA A 266 21.38 22.58 18.05
CA ALA A 266 21.15 21.14 18.02
C ALA A 266 20.68 20.58 19.36
N GLN A 267 21.23 21.07 20.49
CA GLN A 267 20.78 20.66 21.83
C GLN A 267 19.36 21.13 22.16
N THR A 268 18.98 22.33 21.73
CA THR A 268 17.61 22.85 21.91
C THR A 268 16.61 22.05 21.06
N GLN A 269 16.98 21.74 19.82
CA GLN A 269 16.18 20.84 18.95
C GLN A 269 16.05 19.41 19.54
N TYR A 270 17.12 18.89 20.13
CA TYR A 270 17.10 17.56 20.75
C TYR A 270 16.18 17.51 21.98
N LYS A 271 16.16 18.56 22.80
CA LYS A 271 15.25 18.68 23.95
C LYS A 271 13.80 18.76 23.52
N THR A 272 13.48 19.55 22.50
CA THR A 272 12.13 19.66 21.91
C THR A 272 11.69 18.34 21.27
N MET A 273 12.60 17.59 20.65
CA MET A 273 12.32 16.25 20.11
C MET A 273 12.02 15.25 21.24
N GLN A 274 12.73 15.28 22.35
CA GLN A 274 12.46 14.39 23.47
C GLN A 274 11.09 14.64 24.13
N GLU A 275 10.71 15.92 24.28
CA GLU A 275 9.38 16.28 24.79
C GLU A 275 8.25 15.84 23.86
N LYS A 276 8.44 15.92 22.54
CA LYS A 276 7.49 15.41 21.54
C LYS A 276 7.37 13.89 21.56
N ARG A 277 8.47 13.16 21.80
CA ARG A 277 8.48 11.70 21.89
C ARG A 277 7.65 11.16 23.06
N ILE A 278 7.64 11.88 24.19
CA ILE A 278 6.83 11.55 25.37
C ILE A 278 5.35 11.71 25.08
N LEU A 279 4.95 12.62 24.16
CA LEU A 279 3.57 12.89 23.76
C LEU A 279 3.06 11.98 22.64
N GLY A 280 3.89 11.05 22.12
CA GLY A 280 3.52 10.15 21.01
C GLY A 280 3.32 10.83 19.66
N ILE A 281 3.73 12.11 19.54
CA ILE A 281 3.55 12.95 18.33
C ILE A 281 4.70 12.74 17.33
N ASP A 282 5.82 12.18 17.75
CA ASP A 282 7.07 12.09 16.97
C ASP A 282 6.99 11.22 15.70
N ASN A 283 5.99 10.34 15.60
CA ASN A 283 5.82 9.51 14.40
C ASN A 283 4.99 10.18 13.30
N ILE A 284 4.45 11.38 13.56
CA ILE A 284 3.56 12.07 12.62
C ILE A 284 4.24 13.30 11.97
N VAL A 285 5.33 13.82 12.55
CA VAL A 285 5.81 15.19 12.26
C VAL A 285 7.18 15.26 11.56
N SER A 286 7.93 14.18 11.39
CA SER A 286 9.25 14.25 10.75
C SER A 286 9.16 13.97 9.23
N GLU A 287 9.53 14.96 8.43
CA GLU A 287 10.07 14.89 7.06
C GLU A 287 9.18 15.17 5.84
N GLN A 288 8.08 15.94 5.94
CA GLN A 288 7.51 16.48 4.68
C GLN A 288 7.08 17.96 4.80
N PRO A 289 7.35 18.79 3.76
CA PRO A 289 7.03 20.23 3.78
C PRO A 289 5.52 20.57 3.74
N LEU A 290 4.65 19.57 3.68
CA LEU A 290 3.19 19.70 3.73
C LEU A 290 2.62 19.85 5.16
N LEU A 291 3.47 19.94 6.18
CA LEU A 291 3.10 19.82 7.59
C LEU A 291 2.98 21.17 8.35
N ASN A 292 3.17 22.30 7.68
CA ASN A 292 2.87 23.64 8.23
C ASN A 292 1.38 24.00 8.06
N ILE A 293 0.48 23.08 8.37
CA ILE A 293 -0.96 23.34 8.34
C ILE A 293 -1.39 23.59 9.77
N ASP A 294 -1.91 24.79 10.05
CA ASP A 294 -2.53 25.11 11.34
C ASP A 294 -3.75 24.19 11.53
N PRO A 295 -3.81 23.39 12.60
CA PRO A 295 -4.95 22.48 12.85
C PRO A 295 -6.27 23.21 13.08
N LEU A 296 -6.25 24.52 13.38
CA LEU A 296 -7.42 25.33 13.69
C LEU A 296 -7.86 26.28 12.57
N GLU A 297 -7.24 26.20 11.37
CA GLU A 297 -7.46 27.15 10.26
C GLU A 297 -8.82 26.99 9.54
N TYR A 298 -9.60 25.95 9.84
CA TYR A 298 -10.85 25.65 9.11
C TYR A 298 -12.03 25.42 10.05
N ASP A 299 -13.16 26.02 9.68
CA ASP A 299 -14.46 25.65 10.21
C ASP A 299 -14.91 24.33 9.58
N TYR A 300 -15.30 23.37 10.39
CA TYR A 300 -15.79 22.06 9.94
C TYR A 300 -17.32 22.00 10.04
N GLU A 301 -17.97 21.53 8.99
CA GLU A 301 -19.38 21.09 9.04
C GLU A 301 -19.42 19.56 8.85
N PRO A 302 -19.86 18.77 9.83
CA PRO A 302 -20.28 19.15 11.21
C PRO A 302 -19.12 19.68 12.06
N GLU A 303 -19.41 20.45 13.10
CA GLU A 303 -18.41 21.05 14.03
C GLU A 303 -17.56 20.00 14.76
N ASN A 304 -17.92 18.74 14.69
CA ASN A 304 -17.23 17.63 15.32
C ASN A 304 -16.21 16.98 14.37
N PRO A 305 -14.90 17.23 14.53
CA PRO A 305 -13.86 16.69 13.66
C PRO A 305 -13.74 15.17 13.74
N GLN A 306 -14.16 14.54 14.85
CA GLN A 306 -14.16 13.07 14.99
C GLN A 306 -15.26 12.43 14.16
N GLU A 307 -16.47 13.00 14.11
CA GLU A 307 -17.56 12.51 13.26
C GLU A 307 -17.19 12.57 11.79
N LEU A 308 -16.62 13.69 11.36
CA LEU A 308 -16.16 13.85 9.98
C LEU A 308 -15.04 12.85 9.66
N LEU A 309 -14.12 12.65 10.59
CA LEU A 309 -13.05 11.66 10.43
C LEU A 309 -13.62 10.23 10.29
N ASN A 310 -14.58 9.85 11.15
CA ASN A 310 -15.23 8.55 11.09
C ASN A 310 -15.98 8.33 9.76
N ALA A 311 -16.60 9.38 9.22
CA ALA A 311 -17.31 9.32 7.93
C ALA A 311 -16.36 9.16 6.75
N LEU A 312 -15.15 9.75 6.80
CA LEU A 312 -14.18 9.70 5.69
C LEU A 312 -13.27 8.47 5.69
N LEU A 313 -13.10 7.78 6.83
CA LEU A 313 -12.21 6.61 6.90
C LEU A 313 -12.63 5.46 5.98
N PRO A 314 -13.92 5.11 5.82
CA PRO A 314 -14.37 4.11 4.85
C PRO A 314 -14.00 4.50 3.42
N GLU A 315 -14.14 5.77 3.05
CA GLU A 315 -13.77 6.29 1.73
C GLU A 315 -12.26 6.13 1.45
N VAL A 316 -11.42 6.46 2.46
CA VAL A 316 -9.96 6.25 2.35
C VAL A 316 -9.63 4.78 2.12
N LEU A 317 -10.28 3.88 2.84
CA LEU A 317 -10.04 2.45 2.71
C LEU A 317 -10.50 1.93 1.34
N THR A 318 -11.68 2.37 0.88
CA THR A 318 -12.20 2.09 -0.46
C THR A 318 -11.21 2.52 -1.54
N GLU A 319 -10.71 3.74 -1.43
CA GLU A 319 -9.77 4.30 -2.39
C GLU A 319 -8.43 3.53 -2.42
N LEU A 320 -7.91 3.12 -1.27
CA LEU A 320 -6.70 2.30 -1.19
C LEU A 320 -6.87 0.92 -1.84
N ILE A 321 -8.03 0.30 -1.64
CA ILE A 321 -8.40 -0.99 -2.26
C ILE A 321 -8.60 -0.80 -3.76
N PHE A 322 -9.37 0.20 -4.17
CA PHE A 322 -9.66 0.52 -5.57
C PHE A 322 -8.37 0.76 -6.35
N ARG A 323 -7.51 1.62 -5.85
CA ARG A 323 -6.22 1.90 -6.48
C ARG A 323 -5.34 0.65 -6.62
N SER A 324 -5.32 -0.21 -5.60
CA SER A 324 -4.60 -1.49 -5.69
C SER A 324 -5.19 -2.44 -6.75
N SER A 325 -6.47 -2.30 -7.09
CA SER A 325 -7.13 -3.09 -8.13
C SER A 325 -6.85 -2.57 -9.56
N LEU A 326 -6.54 -1.27 -9.70
CA LEU A 326 -6.22 -0.64 -10.98
C LEU A 326 -4.77 -0.90 -11.42
N GLU A 327 -3.86 -1.08 -10.48
CA GLU A 327 -2.44 -1.35 -10.73
C GLU A 327 -2.16 -2.81 -11.11
#